data_407bcd3a35791dfda0cc0197678b4f30
#
_entry.id   407bcd3a35791dfda0cc0197678b4f30
#
_cell.length_a   1.000
_cell.length_b   1.000
_cell.length_c   1.000
_cell.angle_alpha   90.00
_cell.angle_beta   90.00
_cell.angle_gamma   90.00
#
_symmetry.space_group_name_H-M   'P 1'
#
loop_
_entity.id
_entity.type
_entity.pdbx_description
1 polymer ?
#
loop_
_entity_poly.entity_id
_entity_poly.type
_entity_poly.pdbx_seq_one_letter_code
_entity_poly.pdbx_strand_id
1 'polypeptide(L)'
;MKKEIVDIIREASKMGAAEMLKALKPEEDRISQREASRLFGMAFVKANESRLSVVQGSGRNSTKWYSRAELVQLQAARDVSRIAMQLESTL
;
A
#
# COMPACT_ATOMS: atom_id res chain seq x y z
N MET A 1 -22.24 -16.30 -4.92
CA MET A 1 -21.60 -14.98 -5.09
C MET A 1 -20.40 -15.13 -6.02
N LYS A 2 -20.24 -14.23 -6.94
CA LYS A 2 -19.14 -14.29 -7.90
C LYS A 2 -17.83 -13.92 -7.21
N LYS A 3 -16.75 -14.54 -7.65
CA LYS A 3 -15.42 -14.36 -7.09
C LYS A 3 -14.98 -12.88 -7.09
N GLU A 4 -15.34 -12.13 -8.14
CA GLU A 4 -14.99 -10.73 -8.29
C GLU A 4 -15.58 -9.85 -7.17
N ILE A 5 -16.81 -10.15 -6.75
CA ILE A 5 -17.48 -9.42 -5.66
C ILE A 5 -16.77 -9.70 -4.33
N VAL A 6 -16.39 -10.95 -4.10
CA VAL A 6 -15.65 -11.34 -2.90
C VAL A 6 -14.29 -10.62 -2.85
N ASP A 7 -13.60 -10.55 -3.99
CA ASP A 7 -12.31 -9.87 -4.08
C ASP A 7 -12.43 -8.36 -3.83
N ILE A 8 -13.47 -7.71 -4.34
CA ILE A 8 -13.74 -6.30 -4.08
C ILE A 8 -13.96 -6.04 -2.59
N ILE A 9 -14.74 -6.88 -1.93
CA ILE A 9 -14.99 -6.77 -0.49
C ILE A 9 -13.70 -6.94 0.30
N ARG A 10 -12.86 -7.89 -0.10
CA ARG A 10 -11.56 -8.12 0.54
C ARG A 10 -10.65 -6.91 0.42
N GLU A 11 -10.56 -6.29 -0.76
CA GLU A 11 -9.72 -5.11 -0.97
C GLU A 11 -10.27 -3.89 -0.23
N ALA A 12 -11.58 -3.73 -0.18
CA ALA A 12 -12.21 -2.68 0.63
C ALA A 12 -11.87 -2.84 2.11
N SER A 13 -11.83 -4.09 2.62
CA SER A 13 -11.44 -4.38 4.00
C SER A 13 -9.98 -4.03 4.27
N LYS A 14 -9.09 -4.26 3.30
CA LYS A 14 -7.67 -3.86 3.41
C LYS A 14 -7.54 -2.34 3.52
N MET A 15 -8.31 -1.58 2.75
CA MET A 15 -8.32 -0.12 2.81
C MET A 15 -8.77 0.37 4.18
N GLY A 16 -9.80 -0.26 4.76
CA GLY A 16 -10.25 0.03 6.12
C GLY A 16 -9.18 -0.28 7.17
N ALA A 17 -8.47 -1.40 7.00
CA ALA A 17 -7.37 -1.77 7.89
C ALA A 17 -6.23 -0.76 7.82
N ALA A 18 -5.94 -0.21 6.63
CA ALA A 18 -4.92 0.82 6.46
C ALA A 18 -5.26 2.09 7.23
N GLU A 19 -6.54 2.49 7.24
CA GLU A 19 -6.99 3.65 8.03
C GLU A 19 -6.79 3.41 9.52
N MET A 20 -7.06 2.20 10.00
CA MET A 20 -6.81 1.83 11.39
C MET A 20 -5.33 1.92 11.74
N LEU A 21 -4.45 1.46 10.85
CA LEU A 21 -3.00 1.53 11.03
C LEU A 21 -2.52 2.98 11.15
N LYS A 22 -3.11 3.89 10.36
CA LYS A 22 -2.77 5.31 10.45
C LYS A 22 -3.15 5.94 11.78
N ALA A 23 -4.18 5.43 12.44
CA ALA A 23 -4.61 5.90 13.75
C ALA A 23 -3.70 5.40 14.87
N LEU A 24 -2.83 4.43 14.61
CA LEU A 24 -1.85 3.92 15.57
C LEU A 24 -0.66 4.88 15.69
N LYS A 25 0.27 4.55 16.59
CA LYS A 25 1.47 5.36 16.79
C LYS A 25 2.29 5.44 15.51
N PRO A 26 2.77 6.64 15.14
CA PRO A 26 3.56 6.80 13.91
C PRO A 26 4.78 5.87 13.83
N GLU A 27 5.42 5.58 14.96
CA GLU A 27 6.58 4.71 15.00
C GLU A 27 6.24 3.26 14.58
N GLU A 28 5.03 2.82 14.88
CA GLU A 28 4.57 1.48 14.52
C GLU A 28 4.19 1.36 13.05
N ASP A 29 3.85 2.49 12.42
CA ASP A 29 3.49 2.52 11.01
C ASP A 29 4.71 2.56 10.09
N ARG A 30 5.87 2.95 10.59
CA ARG A 30 7.07 3.11 9.76
C ARG A 30 7.70 1.78 9.40
N ILE A 31 8.11 1.67 8.14
CA ILE A 31 8.93 0.56 7.67
C ILE A 31 10.09 1.11 6.85
N SER A 32 11.24 0.44 6.90
CA SER A 32 12.41 0.83 6.14
C SER A 32 12.21 0.55 4.65
N GLN A 33 13.03 1.18 3.80
CA GLN A 33 13.01 0.93 2.36
C GLN A 33 13.26 -0.55 2.05
N ARG A 34 14.16 -1.19 2.77
CA ARG A 34 14.47 -2.61 2.60
C ARG A 34 13.24 -3.47 2.89
N GLU A 35 12.58 -3.19 4.00
CA GLU A 35 11.39 -3.93 4.41
C GLU A 35 10.23 -3.68 3.46
N ALA A 36 10.03 -2.43 3.04
CA ALA A 36 9.01 -2.07 2.06
C ALA A 36 9.22 -2.80 0.73
N SER A 37 10.46 -2.86 0.26
CA SER A 37 10.81 -3.57 -0.97
C SER A 37 10.55 -5.07 -0.84
N ARG A 38 10.81 -5.64 0.33
CA ARG A 38 10.56 -7.06 0.60
C ARG A 38 9.08 -7.38 0.61
N LEU A 39 8.26 -6.54 1.24
CA LEU A 39 6.83 -6.78 1.43
C LEU A 39 5.99 -6.42 0.20
N PHE A 40 6.33 -5.34 -0.47
CA PHE A 40 5.52 -4.78 -1.56
C PHE A 40 6.18 -4.86 -2.93
N GLY A 41 7.46 -5.17 -2.99
CA GLY A 41 8.23 -5.19 -4.22
C GLY A 41 8.88 -3.84 -4.51
N MET A 42 10.16 -3.86 -4.90
CA MET A 42 10.94 -2.65 -5.16
C MET A 42 10.33 -1.79 -6.27
N ALA A 43 9.87 -2.42 -7.36
CA ALA A 43 9.28 -1.71 -8.48
C ALA A 43 8.02 -0.95 -8.07
N PHE A 44 7.17 -1.58 -7.26
CA PHE A 44 5.94 -0.95 -6.75
C PHE A 44 6.26 0.24 -5.85
N VAL A 45 7.20 0.08 -4.92
CA VAL A 45 7.60 1.14 -4.00
C VAL A 45 8.16 2.33 -4.77
N LYS A 46 9.06 2.09 -5.72
CA LYS A 46 9.67 3.15 -6.53
C LYS A 46 8.64 3.87 -7.41
N ALA A 47 7.73 3.12 -8.01
CA ALA A 47 6.70 3.70 -8.87
C ALA A 47 5.75 4.63 -8.10
N ASN A 48 5.56 4.38 -6.81
CA ASN A 48 4.64 5.15 -5.97
C ASN A 48 5.34 6.10 -5.00
N GLU A 49 6.66 6.23 -5.06
CA GLU A 49 7.43 7.02 -4.09
C GLU A 49 6.96 8.49 -4.04
N SER A 50 6.59 9.07 -5.17
CA SER A 50 6.07 10.44 -5.22
C SER A 50 4.74 10.63 -4.49
N ARG A 51 4.01 9.55 -4.26
CA ARG A 51 2.72 9.56 -3.55
C ARG A 51 2.85 9.18 -2.07
N LEU A 52 4.05 8.81 -1.65
CA LEU A 52 4.32 8.36 -0.30
C LEU A 52 4.92 9.48 0.54
N SER A 53 4.62 9.46 1.84
CA SER A 53 5.29 10.30 2.81
C SER A 53 6.60 9.63 3.18
N VAL A 54 7.70 10.10 2.59
CA VAL A 54 9.02 9.53 2.79
C VAL A 54 9.77 10.36 3.83
N VAL A 55 10.30 9.70 4.85
CA VAL A 55 11.15 10.33 5.86
C VAL A 55 12.55 9.78 5.68
N GLN A 56 13.51 10.67 5.53
CA GLN A 56 14.92 10.30 5.38
C GLN A 56 15.77 11.09 6.36
N GLY A 57 16.68 10.40 7.04
CA GLY A 57 17.64 11.07 7.93
C GLY A 57 18.67 11.89 7.16
N SER A 58 19.47 12.68 7.87
CA SER A 58 20.42 13.62 7.28
C SER A 58 21.81 13.05 7.02
N GLY A 59 22.06 11.80 7.31
CA GLY A 59 23.38 11.17 7.17
C GLY A 59 23.59 10.54 5.79
N ARG A 60 24.86 10.19 5.50
CA ARG A 60 25.26 9.56 4.24
C ARG A 60 24.56 8.24 3.98
N ASN A 61 24.34 7.47 5.04
CA ASN A 61 23.73 6.14 4.97
C ASN A 61 22.34 6.15 5.60
N SER A 62 21.64 7.27 5.49
CA SER A 62 20.29 7.41 6.08
C SER A 62 19.31 6.48 5.41
N THR A 63 18.57 5.74 6.23
CA THR A 63 17.50 4.89 5.77
C THR A 63 16.29 5.73 5.41
N LYS A 64 15.67 5.44 4.28
CA LYS A 64 14.36 5.99 3.97
C LYS A 64 13.31 5.19 4.70
N TRP A 65 12.33 5.89 5.27
CA TRP A 65 11.22 5.30 6.01
C TRP A 65 9.91 5.65 5.32
N TYR A 66 9.06 4.67 5.18
CA TYR A 66 7.75 4.81 4.53
C TYR A 66 6.63 4.53 5.52
N SER A 67 5.44 5.01 5.21
CA SER A 67 4.23 4.64 5.95
C SER A 67 3.72 3.31 5.41
N ARG A 68 3.64 2.31 6.27
CA ARG A 68 3.05 1.01 5.91
C ARG A 68 1.60 1.18 5.48
N ALA A 69 0.83 2.01 6.18
CA ALA A 69 -0.56 2.28 5.86
C ALA A 69 -0.73 2.83 4.46
N GLU A 70 0.13 3.78 4.06
CA GLU A 70 0.08 4.35 2.71
C GLU A 70 0.37 3.30 1.64
N LEU A 71 1.35 2.43 1.87
CA LEU A 71 1.68 1.35 0.94
C LEU A 71 0.53 0.35 0.80
N VAL A 72 -0.10 0.00 1.92
CA VAL A 72 -1.27 -0.89 1.91
C VAL A 72 -2.43 -0.25 1.13
N GLN A 73 -2.69 1.04 1.34
CA GLN A 73 -3.73 1.77 0.62
C GLN A 73 -3.48 1.80 -0.88
N LEU A 74 -2.25 2.09 -1.29
CA LEU A 74 -1.88 2.13 -2.71
C LEU A 74 -2.01 0.76 -3.36
N GLN A 75 -1.59 -0.29 -2.66
CA GLN A 75 -1.72 -1.65 -3.14
C GLN A 75 -3.18 -2.05 -3.30
N ALA A 76 -4.00 -1.74 -2.30
CA ALA A 76 -5.43 -2.04 -2.34
C ALA A 76 -6.14 -1.28 -3.46
N ALA A 77 -5.81 0.00 -3.66
CA ALA A 77 -6.37 0.81 -4.73
C ALA A 77 -6.03 0.23 -6.11
N ARG A 78 -4.79 -0.23 -6.30
CA ARG A 78 -4.36 -0.90 -7.53
C ARG A 78 -5.18 -2.16 -7.77
N ASP A 79 -5.35 -2.98 -6.75
CA ASP A 79 -6.05 -4.25 -6.87
C ASP A 79 -7.54 -4.06 -7.12
N VAL A 80 -8.18 -3.09 -6.46
CA VAL A 80 -9.58 -2.73 -6.70
C VAL A 80 -9.78 -2.24 -8.14
N SER A 81 -8.89 -1.38 -8.63
CA SER A 81 -8.92 -0.87 -9.99
C SER A 81 -8.84 -2.01 -11.01
N ARG A 82 -7.94 -2.97 -10.76
CA ARG A 82 -7.75 -4.14 -11.62
C ARG A 82 -8.99 -5.02 -11.66
N ILE A 83 -9.62 -5.25 -10.52
CA ILE A 83 -10.86 -6.03 -10.41
C ILE A 83 -12.00 -5.33 -11.14
N ALA A 84 -12.13 -4.02 -10.97
CA ALA A 84 -13.16 -3.22 -11.65
C ALA A 84 -13.02 -3.31 -13.17
N MET A 85 -11.80 -3.26 -13.70
CA MET A 85 -11.53 -3.40 -15.13
C MET A 85 -11.93 -4.79 -15.63
N GLN A 86 -11.70 -5.83 -14.86
CA GLN A 86 -12.13 -7.20 -15.20
C GLN A 86 -13.64 -7.31 -15.24
N LEU A 87 -14.34 -6.68 -14.31
CA LEU A 87 -15.81 -6.69 -14.28
C LEU A 87 -16.38 -5.99 -15.53
N GLU A 88 -15.81 -4.86 -15.91
CA GLU A 88 -16.25 -4.14 -17.11
C GLU A 88 -16.05 -4.97 -18.38
N SER A 89 -14.95 -5.70 -18.49
CA SER A 89 -14.70 -6.52 -19.67
C SER A 89 -15.56 -7.77 -19.74
N THR A 90 -16.19 -8.19 -18.64
CA THR A 90 -17.13 -9.34 -18.64
C THR A 90 -18.59 -8.92 -18.86
N LEU A 91 -18.89 -7.65 -18.77
CA LEU A 91 -20.21 -7.13 -19.04
C LEU A 91 -20.42 -6.86 -20.52
#